data_fcec87c1a9813097801b3cb8482bc684
#
_entry.id   fcec87c1a9813097801b3cb8482bc684
#
_cell.length_a   1.000
_cell.length_b   1.000
_cell.length_c   1.000
_cell.angle_alpha   90.00
_cell.angle_beta   90.00
_cell.angle_gamma   90.00
#
_symmetry.space_group_name_H-M   'P 1'
#
loop_
_entity.id
_entity.type
_entity.pdbx_description
1 polymer ?
#
loop_
_entity_poly.entity_id
_entity_poly.type
_entity_poly.pdbx_seq_one_letter_code
_entity_poly.pdbx_strand_id
1 'polypeptide(L)'
;MALEEELLHRQQPQSLEAEQAVLGSILIDSRCITDVVGVVKPEDFYLQQNREIYETIYTMFNFSETIDPVTVLDKLKELGYYHDNSRDYILQLMEITPTAANVVRYAGIVREKAMLRGLGQAASDITEMVYDEVGTPAEMLETAEKKIYALRKGERGDSLEHIGTTLHKVFDRLTELAQSDSLIPGLSTGLRDLDTKINGLNKSDLLLVAARPAMGKSAFALNIGINVAKKYKKTVAIFNLEMSREQLAMRLLANESFVELQKLATGKLSEEEWTKLCMASAALSQTDIRIDDNPSVTVADINAKCRRLENLGLVIIDYLQLMQGSGYGKNSENRVTVVGEISRSLKIMAKELNVPVICLSQLSRAVESRTDKRPILSDLRESGAIEQDADSVMFLYRDEYYNENSEEKGVAECIVAKNRHGETGAVKLQWIGQYQTFADREWKHAE
;
A
#
# COMPACT_ATOMS: atom_id res chain seq x y z
N MET A 1 6.30 -22.38 -35.65
CA MET A 1 6.26 -23.85 -35.93
C MET A 1 7.29 -24.63 -35.11
N ALA A 2 8.63 -24.49 -35.27
CA ALA A 2 9.58 -25.28 -34.46
C ALA A 2 9.55 -24.99 -32.94
N LEU A 3 9.36 -23.77 -32.54
CA LEU A 3 9.23 -23.38 -31.12
C LEU A 3 7.88 -23.79 -30.51
N GLU A 4 6.80 -23.81 -31.27
CA GLU A 4 5.50 -24.29 -30.84
C GLU A 4 5.46 -25.81 -30.68
N GLU A 5 6.10 -26.57 -31.60
CA GLU A 5 6.24 -28.02 -31.45
C GLU A 5 7.11 -28.40 -30.25
N GLU A 6 8.14 -27.63 -29.94
CA GLU A 6 9.01 -27.85 -28.76
C GLU A 6 8.31 -27.51 -27.43
N LEU A 7 7.40 -26.54 -27.41
CA LEU A 7 6.58 -26.18 -26.25
C LEU A 7 5.48 -27.22 -25.98
N LEU A 8 4.90 -27.80 -27.03
CA LEU A 8 3.86 -28.85 -26.93
C LEU A 8 4.38 -30.17 -26.35
N HIS A 9 5.71 -30.42 -26.39
CA HIS A 9 6.32 -31.60 -25.81
C HIS A 9 6.85 -31.43 -24.38
N ARG A 10 6.81 -30.20 -23.80
CA ARG A 10 7.22 -29.99 -22.41
C ARG A 10 6.08 -30.43 -21.47
N GLN A 11 6.35 -31.40 -20.62
CA GLN A 11 5.43 -31.77 -19.54
C GLN A 11 5.17 -30.55 -18.65
N GLN A 12 3.89 -30.30 -18.39
CA GLN A 12 3.52 -29.21 -17.46
C GLN A 12 4.09 -29.50 -16.06
N PRO A 13 4.51 -28.46 -15.32
CA PRO A 13 5.01 -28.64 -13.95
C PRO A 13 3.99 -29.34 -13.07
N GLN A 14 4.34 -30.52 -12.57
CA GLN A 14 3.47 -31.38 -11.75
C GLN A 14 4.29 -32.21 -10.75
N SER A 15 3.64 -32.71 -9.72
CA SER A 15 4.18 -33.70 -8.81
C SER A 15 3.03 -34.62 -8.33
N LEU A 16 2.78 -35.69 -9.10
CA LEU A 16 1.70 -36.63 -8.79
C LEU A 16 1.90 -37.28 -7.43
N GLU A 17 3.15 -37.60 -7.08
CA GLU A 17 3.50 -38.15 -5.77
C GLU A 17 3.11 -37.21 -4.61
N ALA A 18 3.33 -35.90 -4.75
CA ALA A 18 2.93 -34.96 -3.73
C ALA A 18 1.41 -34.79 -3.64
N GLU A 19 0.71 -34.78 -4.78
CA GLU A 19 -0.77 -34.75 -4.81
C GLU A 19 -1.37 -35.99 -4.10
N GLN A 20 -0.87 -37.17 -4.45
CA GLN A 20 -1.28 -38.44 -3.85
C GLN A 20 -0.98 -38.46 -2.34
N ALA A 21 0.20 -37.98 -1.94
CA ALA A 21 0.59 -37.89 -0.53
C ALA A 21 -0.29 -36.91 0.28
N VAL A 22 -0.74 -35.80 -0.31
CA VAL A 22 -1.70 -34.88 0.34
C VAL A 22 -3.03 -35.60 0.57
N LEU A 23 -3.59 -36.21 -0.46
CA LEU A 23 -4.88 -36.90 -0.38
C LEU A 23 -4.83 -38.09 0.59
N GLY A 24 -3.80 -38.93 0.47
CA GLY A 24 -3.60 -40.06 1.36
C GLY A 24 -3.43 -39.64 2.82
N SER A 25 -2.72 -38.52 3.09
CA SER A 25 -2.57 -37.98 4.44
C SER A 25 -3.92 -37.58 5.04
N ILE A 26 -4.79 -36.93 4.27
CA ILE A 26 -6.12 -36.50 4.74
C ILE A 26 -7.03 -37.72 4.97
N LEU A 27 -6.94 -38.75 4.12
CA LEU A 27 -7.71 -39.98 4.27
C LEU A 27 -7.27 -40.83 5.47
N ILE A 28 -6.00 -40.76 5.88
CA ILE A 28 -5.45 -41.42 7.07
C ILE A 28 -5.78 -40.65 8.35
N ASP A 29 -5.59 -39.34 8.32
CA ASP A 29 -5.89 -38.43 9.45
C ASP A 29 -6.62 -37.19 8.94
N SER A 30 -7.94 -37.19 9.05
CA SER A 30 -8.78 -36.11 8.55
C SER A 30 -8.54 -34.76 9.26
N ARG A 31 -7.88 -34.73 10.43
CA ARG A 31 -7.59 -33.51 11.15
C ARG A 31 -6.58 -32.62 10.42
N CYS A 32 -5.69 -33.22 9.63
CA CYS A 32 -4.68 -32.48 8.89
C CYS A 32 -5.24 -31.63 7.74
N ILE A 33 -6.53 -31.80 7.37
CA ILE A 33 -7.17 -30.98 6.34
C ILE A 33 -7.15 -29.49 6.71
N THR A 34 -7.26 -29.15 7.99
CA THR A 34 -7.22 -27.78 8.48
C THR A 34 -5.92 -27.07 8.08
N ASP A 35 -4.81 -27.80 8.07
CA ASP A 35 -3.49 -27.26 7.69
C ASP A 35 -3.32 -27.19 6.17
N VAL A 36 -4.05 -28.03 5.42
CA VAL A 36 -3.95 -28.14 3.95
C VAL A 36 -4.81 -27.09 3.23
N VAL A 37 -6.03 -26.83 3.73
CA VAL A 37 -7.01 -25.91 3.13
C VAL A 37 -6.45 -24.49 2.97
N GLY A 38 -5.59 -24.06 3.89
CA GLY A 38 -4.91 -22.77 3.80
C GLY A 38 -3.75 -22.71 2.77
N VAL A 39 -3.28 -23.85 2.28
CA VAL A 39 -2.10 -23.95 1.40
C VAL A 39 -2.50 -24.22 -0.05
N VAL A 40 -3.39 -25.17 -0.30
CA VAL A 40 -3.80 -25.60 -1.64
C VAL A 40 -5.30 -25.53 -1.82
N LYS A 41 -5.70 -25.30 -3.08
CA LYS A 41 -7.09 -25.30 -3.55
C LYS A 41 -7.32 -26.46 -4.52
N PRO A 42 -8.58 -26.84 -4.80
CA PRO A 42 -8.87 -27.91 -5.76
C PRO A 42 -8.22 -27.71 -7.13
N GLU A 43 -8.21 -26.45 -7.64
CA GLU A 43 -7.60 -26.10 -8.92
C GLU A 43 -6.06 -26.24 -8.95
N ASP A 44 -5.41 -26.39 -7.81
CA ASP A 44 -3.96 -26.57 -7.73
C ASP A 44 -3.52 -28.00 -8.09
N PHE A 45 -4.44 -28.96 -8.05
CA PHE A 45 -4.17 -30.33 -8.45
C PHE A 45 -4.13 -30.50 -9.97
N TYR A 46 -3.10 -31.15 -10.46
CA TYR A 46 -2.89 -31.38 -11.89
C TYR A 46 -3.77 -32.51 -12.41
N LEU A 47 -3.75 -33.66 -11.71
CA LEU A 47 -4.53 -34.83 -12.12
C LEU A 47 -6.02 -34.59 -11.81
N GLN A 48 -6.87 -34.73 -12.83
CA GLN A 48 -8.31 -34.51 -12.70
C GLN A 48 -8.93 -35.36 -11.58
N GLN A 49 -8.57 -36.62 -11.47
CA GLN A 49 -9.06 -37.49 -10.42
C GLN A 49 -8.65 -37.01 -9.01
N ASN A 50 -7.42 -36.52 -8.83
CA ASN A 50 -6.96 -35.93 -7.56
C ASN A 50 -7.70 -34.66 -7.22
N ARG A 51 -7.97 -33.82 -8.23
CA ARG A 51 -8.75 -32.60 -8.07
C ARG A 51 -10.16 -32.88 -7.60
N GLU A 52 -10.85 -33.83 -8.22
CA GLU A 52 -12.22 -34.24 -7.88
C GLU A 52 -12.31 -34.82 -6.45
N ILE A 53 -11.33 -35.65 -6.06
CA ILE A 53 -11.25 -36.19 -4.70
C ILE A 53 -11.02 -35.04 -3.69
N TYR A 54 -10.07 -34.13 -3.98
CA TYR A 54 -9.80 -33.03 -3.07
C TYR A 54 -10.97 -32.06 -2.99
N GLU A 55 -11.64 -31.74 -4.10
CA GLU A 55 -12.83 -30.89 -4.14
C GLU A 55 -13.98 -31.50 -3.31
N THR A 56 -14.15 -32.82 -3.38
CA THR A 56 -15.11 -33.55 -2.55
C THR A 56 -14.76 -33.42 -1.06
N ILE A 57 -13.51 -33.69 -0.69
CA ILE A 57 -13.02 -33.55 0.68
C ILE A 57 -13.15 -32.09 1.18
N TYR A 58 -12.82 -31.10 0.34
CA TYR A 58 -12.95 -29.68 0.64
C TYR A 58 -14.40 -29.27 0.88
N THR A 59 -15.33 -29.81 0.09
CA THR A 59 -16.76 -29.60 0.26
C THR A 59 -17.27 -30.19 1.57
N MET A 60 -16.90 -31.43 1.87
CA MET A 60 -17.26 -32.10 3.13
C MET A 60 -16.71 -31.34 4.35
N PHE A 61 -15.50 -30.84 4.27
CA PHE A 61 -14.90 -29.99 5.32
C PHE A 61 -15.71 -28.70 5.56
N ASN A 62 -16.10 -27.99 4.50
CA ASN A 62 -16.88 -26.76 4.60
C ASN A 62 -18.27 -26.97 5.20
N PHE A 63 -18.86 -28.15 4.99
CA PHE A 63 -20.15 -28.53 5.58
C PHE A 63 -20.01 -29.27 6.91
N SER A 64 -18.79 -29.38 7.46
CA SER A 64 -18.50 -30.12 8.71
C SER A 64 -18.97 -31.58 8.67
N GLU A 65 -18.94 -32.21 7.50
CA GLU A 65 -19.22 -33.64 7.32
C GLU A 65 -18.01 -34.47 7.77
N THR A 66 -18.25 -35.73 8.17
CA THR A 66 -17.18 -36.62 8.55
C THR A 66 -16.38 -37.06 7.33
N ILE A 67 -15.05 -36.91 7.38
CA ILE A 67 -14.15 -37.26 6.29
C ILE A 67 -13.44 -38.55 6.64
N ASP A 68 -13.80 -39.63 5.93
CA ASP A 68 -13.15 -40.91 5.95
C ASP A 68 -13.28 -41.59 4.56
N PRO A 69 -12.54 -42.67 4.26
CA PRO A 69 -12.57 -43.28 2.93
C PRO A 69 -13.94 -43.70 2.44
N VAL A 70 -14.84 -44.13 3.36
CA VAL A 70 -16.18 -44.61 3.02
C VAL A 70 -17.10 -43.44 2.69
N THR A 71 -17.10 -42.40 3.54
CA THR A 71 -17.92 -41.20 3.34
C THR A 71 -17.48 -40.38 2.13
N VAL A 72 -16.17 -40.32 1.85
CA VAL A 72 -15.64 -39.69 0.63
C VAL A 72 -16.09 -40.43 -0.63
N LEU A 73 -16.06 -41.77 -0.64
CA LEU A 73 -16.56 -42.54 -1.78
C LEU A 73 -18.06 -42.35 -2.03
N ASP A 74 -18.84 -42.22 -0.97
CA ASP A 74 -20.27 -41.99 -1.09
C ASP A 74 -20.56 -40.56 -1.61
N LYS A 75 -19.81 -39.55 -1.11
CA LYS A 75 -19.90 -38.16 -1.56
C LYS A 75 -19.45 -37.99 -3.02
N LEU A 76 -18.42 -38.73 -3.47
CA LEU A 76 -18.01 -38.75 -4.88
C LEU A 76 -19.15 -39.25 -5.78
N LYS A 77 -19.97 -40.23 -5.35
CA LYS A 77 -21.15 -40.66 -6.10
C LYS A 77 -22.23 -39.59 -6.15
N GLU A 78 -22.46 -38.94 -5.01
CA GLU A 78 -23.45 -37.84 -4.91
C GLU A 78 -23.11 -36.69 -5.85
N LEU A 79 -21.81 -36.32 -5.95
CA LEU A 79 -21.32 -35.23 -6.79
C LEU A 79 -21.10 -35.66 -8.26
N GLY A 80 -21.24 -36.92 -8.60
CA GLY A 80 -21.05 -37.41 -9.96
C GLY A 80 -19.58 -37.60 -10.37
N TYR A 81 -18.64 -37.60 -9.43
CA TYR A 81 -17.20 -37.78 -9.66
C TYR A 81 -16.72 -39.23 -9.45
N TYR A 82 -17.65 -40.18 -9.22
CA TYR A 82 -17.31 -41.56 -8.98
C TYR A 82 -17.00 -42.29 -10.29
N HIS A 83 -15.81 -42.90 -10.38
CA HIS A 83 -15.35 -43.77 -11.47
C HIS A 83 -15.22 -45.19 -10.98
N ASP A 84 -15.21 -46.16 -11.89
CA ASP A 84 -15.12 -47.62 -11.56
C ASP A 84 -13.89 -47.96 -10.72
N ASN A 85 -12.79 -47.24 -10.88
CA ASN A 85 -11.53 -47.43 -10.14
C ASN A 85 -11.42 -46.56 -8.87
N SER A 86 -12.41 -45.73 -8.55
CA SER A 86 -12.32 -44.76 -7.44
C SER A 86 -12.04 -45.40 -6.10
N ARG A 87 -12.66 -46.56 -5.84
CA ARG A 87 -12.44 -47.33 -4.60
C ARG A 87 -11.00 -47.81 -4.48
N ASP A 88 -10.48 -48.43 -5.52
CA ASP A 88 -9.12 -48.97 -5.53
C ASP A 88 -8.09 -47.85 -5.45
N TYR A 89 -8.37 -46.73 -6.11
CA TYR A 89 -7.49 -45.58 -6.08
C TYR A 89 -7.42 -44.94 -4.67
N ILE A 90 -8.55 -44.80 -3.97
CA ILE A 90 -8.56 -44.28 -2.58
C ILE A 90 -7.77 -45.23 -1.65
N LEU A 91 -7.91 -46.53 -1.80
CA LEU A 91 -7.12 -47.47 -1.02
C LEU A 91 -5.63 -47.37 -1.35
N GLN A 92 -5.29 -47.24 -2.63
CA GLN A 92 -3.91 -47.01 -3.06
C GLN A 92 -3.31 -45.72 -2.47
N LEU A 93 -4.05 -44.62 -2.43
CA LEU A 93 -3.59 -43.36 -1.83
C LEU A 93 -3.22 -43.51 -0.35
N MET A 94 -3.97 -44.34 0.38
CA MET A 94 -3.68 -44.64 1.79
C MET A 94 -2.45 -45.56 1.93
N GLU A 95 -2.28 -46.53 1.06
CA GLU A 95 -1.15 -47.47 1.11
C GLU A 95 0.19 -46.78 0.80
N ILE A 96 0.24 -45.88 -0.17
CA ILE A 96 1.47 -45.18 -0.57
C ILE A 96 1.87 -44.09 0.39
N THR A 97 0.97 -43.68 1.32
CA THR A 97 1.22 -42.59 2.26
C THR A 97 1.54 -43.17 3.65
N PRO A 98 2.81 -43.16 4.09
CA PRO A 98 3.18 -43.82 5.34
C PRO A 98 2.76 -43.02 6.58
N THR A 99 2.57 -41.69 6.47
CA THR A 99 2.22 -40.83 7.60
C THR A 99 1.65 -39.49 7.13
N ALA A 100 0.72 -38.92 7.90
CA ALA A 100 0.16 -37.57 7.67
C ALA A 100 1.07 -36.43 8.17
N ALA A 101 2.17 -36.74 8.88
CA ALA A 101 2.99 -35.73 9.56
C ALA A 101 3.62 -34.68 8.64
N ASN A 102 3.82 -34.97 7.35
CA ASN A 102 4.46 -34.08 6.38
C ASN A 102 3.48 -33.44 5.39
N VAL A 103 2.19 -33.51 5.64
CA VAL A 103 1.16 -33.06 4.69
C VAL A 103 1.34 -31.61 4.23
N VAL A 104 1.69 -30.71 5.12
CA VAL A 104 1.92 -29.29 4.80
C VAL A 104 3.07 -29.10 3.79
N ARG A 105 4.12 -29.93 3.92
CA ARG A 105 5.23 -29.92 2.96
C ARG A 105 4.81 -30.43 1.59
N TYR A 106 4.01 -31.48 1.55
CA TYR A 106 3.48 -32.03 0.29
C TYR A 106 2.53 -31.04 -0.37
N ALA A 107 1.64 -30.40 0.40
CA ALA A 107 0.77 -29.32 -0.06
C ALA A 107 1.58 -28.14 -0.62
N GLY A 108 2.69 -27.76 0.02
CA GLY A 108 3.61 -26.74 -0.49
C GLY A 108 4.18 -27.08 -1.87
N ILE A 109 4.55 -28.36 -2.12
CA ILE A 109 5.04 -28.82 -3.44
C ILE A 109 3.92 -28.72 -4.49
N VAL A 110 2.71 -29.16 -4.16
CA VAL A 110 1.55 -29.05 -5.07
C VAL A 110 1.31 -27.59 -5.44
N ARG A 111 1.32 -26.70 -4.45
CA ARG A 111 1.13 -25.26 -4.64
C ARG A 111 2.21 -24.62 -5.52
N GLU A 112 3.49 -24.97 -5.29
CA GLU A 112 4.61 -24.50 -6.12
C GLU A 112 4.44 -24.92 -7.58
N LYS A 113 4.08 -26.17 -7.84
CA LYS A 113 3.84 -26.65 -9.20
C LYS A 113 2.62 -25.98 -9.85
N ALA A 114 1.54 -25.75 -9.10
CA ALA A 114 0.39 -25.01 -9.58
C ALA A 114 0.74 -23.58 -9.97
N MET A 115 1.57 -22.89 -9.17
CA MET A 115 2.04 -21.54 -9.46
C MET A 115 2.87 -21.50 -10.74
N LEU A 116 3.77 -22.48 -10.94
CA LEU A 116 4.54 -22.59 -12.18
C LEU A 116 3.63 -22.79 -13.41
N ARG A 117 2.57 -23.61 -13.28
CA ARG A 117 1.56 -23.75 -14.34
C ARG A 117 0.83 -22.46 -14.62
N GLY A 118 0.39 -21.77 -13.56
CA GLY A 118 -0.26 -20.45 -13.67
C GLY A 118 0.63 -19.42 -14.36
N LEU A 119 1.93 -19.40 -14.04
CA LEU A 119 2.89 -18.52 -14.68
C LEU A 119 3.07 -18.86 -16.18
N GLY A 120 3.14 -20.16 -16.52
CA GLY A 120 3.18 -20.61 -17.91
C GLY A 120 1.91 -20.22 -18.68
N GLN A 121 0.74 -20.37 -18.07
CA GLN A 121 -0.52 -19.96 -18.68
C GLN A 121 -0.59 -18.45 -18.90
N ALA A 122 -0.21 -17.65 -17.90
CA ALA A 122 -0.16 -16.20 -18.03
C ALA A 122 0.80 -15.75 -19.15
N ALA A 123 1.95 -16.39 -19.28
CA ALA A 123 2.88 -16.11 -20.37
C ALA A 123 2.29 -16.47 -21.74
N SER A 124 1.58 -17.58 -21.86
CA SER A 124 0.89 -17.98 -23.09
C SER A 124 -0.20 -16.97 -23.46
N ASP A 125 -1.05 -16.60 -22.49
CA ASP A 125 -2.12 -15.62 -22.71
C ASP A 125 -1.56 -14.25 -23.11
N ILE A 126 -0.44 -13.82 -22.55
CA ILE A 126 0.23 -12.56 -22.92
C ILE A 126 0.76 -12.66 -24.34
N THR A 127 1.32 -13.80 -24.71
CA THR A 127 1.83 -14.03 -26.05
C THR A 127 0.71 -13.99 -27.09
N GLU A 128 -0.40 -14.66 -26.84
CA GLU A 128 -1.59 -14.66 -27.70
C GLU A 128 -2.14 -13.24 -27.88
N MET A 129 -2.30 -12.49 -26.77
CA MET A 129 -2.77 -11.11 -26.80
C MET A 129 -1.88 -10.18 -27.65
N VAL A 130 -0.56 -10.41 -27.66
CA VAL A 130 0.40 -9.64 -28.47
C VAL A 130 0.26 -9.98 -29.96
N TYR A 131 0.10 -11.26 -30.31
CA TYR A 131 -0.04 -11.68 -31.71
C TYR A 131 -1.40 -11.33 -32.32
N ASP A 132 -2.44 -11.31 -31.50
CA ASP A 132 -3.81 -10.94 -31.92
C ASP A 132 -4.02 -9.42 -31.94
N GLU A 133 -3.03 -8.62 -31.56
CA GLU A 133 -3.06 -7.15 -31.49
C GLU A 133 -4.30 -6.61 -30.75
N VAL A 134 -4.69 -7.24 -29.63
CA VAL A 134 -5.89 -6.91 -28.85
C VAL A 134 -5.67 -5.67 -28.00
N GLY A 135 -6.00 -4.50 -28.52
CA GLY A 135 -5.91 -3.21 -27.82
C GLY A 135 -4.59 -2.47 -28.07
N THR A 136 -4.35 -1.43 -27.31
CA THR A 136 -3.11 -0.63 -27.38
C THR A 136 -1.97 -1.28 -26.60
N PRO A 137 -0.70 -1.02 -26.94
CA PRO A 137 0.45 -1.55 -26.17
C PRO A 137 0.38 -1.24 -24.67
N ALA A 138 -0.17 -0.09 -24.28
CA ALA A 138 -0.33 0.31 -22.89
C ALA A 138 -1.38 -0.57 -22.16
N GLU A 139 -2.50 -0.86 -22.80
CA GLU A 139 -3.56 -1.75 -22.28
C GLU A 139 -3.07 -3.19 -22.16
N MET A 140 -2.27 -3.66 -23.13
CA MET A 140 -1.65 -4.99 -23.10
C MET A 140 -0.70 -5.11 -21.92
N LEU A 141 0.16 -4.11 -21.66
CA LEU A 141 1.06 -4.09 -20.52
C LEU A 141 0.30 -4.10 -19.19
N GLU A 142 -0.74 -3.29 -19.05
CA GLU A 142 -1.59 -3.25 -17.84
C GLU A 142 -2.25 -4.62 -17.58
N THR A 143 -2.74 -5.26 -18.64
CA THR A 143 -3.38 -6.58 -18.55
C THR A 143 -2.36 -7.67 -18.18
N ALA A 144 -1.15 -7.62 -18.74
CA ALA A 144 -0.06 -8.53 -18.39
C ALA A 144 0.36 -8.37 -16.94
N GLU A 145 0.52 -7.14 -16.45
CA GLU A 145 0.83 -6.86 -15.04
C GLU A 145 -0.26 -7.39 -14.10
N LYS A 146 -1.55 -7.18 -14.45
CA LYS A 146 -2.68 -7.71 -13.66
C LYS A 146 -2.67 -9.25 -13.57
N LYS A 147 -2.41 -9.95 -14.69
CA LYS A 147 -2.34 -11.42 -14.71
C LYS A 147 -1.20 -11.96 -13.83
N ILE A 148 0.00 -11.40 -13.96
CA ILE A 148 1.16 -11.78 -13.14
C ILE A 148 0.91 -11.47 -11.66
N TYR A 149 0.31 -10.31 -11.37
CA TYR A 149 -0.01 -9.91 -10.02
C TYR A 149 -1.06 -10.82 -9.34
N ALA A 150 -2.06 -11.27 -10.10
CA ALA A 150 -3.08 -12.20 -9.58
C ALA A 150 -2.47 -13.51 -9.07
N LEU A 151 -1.45 -14.03 -9.76
CA LEU A 151 -0.71 -15.22 -9.32
C LEU A 151 0.02 -14.98 -8.00
N ARG A 152 0.63 -13.81 -7.84
CA ARG A 152 1.35 -13.42 -6.62
C ARG A 152 0.42 -13.14 -5.44
N LYS A 153 -0.80 -12.61 -5.70
CA LYS A 153 -1.81 -12.37 -4.67
C LYS A 153 -2.33 -13.69 -4.07
N GLY A 154 -2.35 -14.76 -4.84
CA GLY A 154 -2.68 -16.10 -4.35
C GLY A 154 -1.71 -16.64 -3.28
N GLU A 155 -0.49 -16.09 -3.15
CA GLU A 155 0.46 -16.44 -2.07
C GLU A 155 0.14 -15.76 -0.72
N ARG A 156 -0.50 -14.61 -0.74
CA ARG A 156 -0.98 -13.94 0.47
C ARG A 156 -2.42 -14.38 0.68
N GLY A 157 -2.57 -15.61 1.17
CA GLY A 157 -3.87 -16.14 1.51
C GLY A 157 -4.64 -15.14 2.38
N ASP A 158 -5.88 -14.85 1.98
CA ASP A 158 -6.89 -14.15 2.76
C ASP A 158 -7.34 -15.06 3.93
N SER A 159 -6.37 -15.68 4.61
CA SER A 159 -6.66 -16.55 5.76
C SER A 159 -6.88 -15.67 6.97
N LEU A 160 -8.02 -15.84 7.61
CA LEU A 160 -8.23 -15.31 8.96
C LEU A 160 -7.08 -15.81 9.84
N GLU A 161 -6.23 -14.90 10.31
CA GLU A 161 -5.13 -15.22 11.20
C GLU A 161 -5.69 -15.41 12.62
N HIS A 162 -5.33 -16.52 13.26
CA HIS A 162 -5.73 -16.78 14.64
C HIS A 162 -5.17 -15.68 15.55
N ILE A 163 -6.01 -15.17 16.46
CA ILE A 163 -5.65 -14.05 17.35
C ILE A 163 -4.35 -14.30 18.12
N GLY A 164 -4.07 -15.53 18.50
CA GLY A 164 -2.84 -15.91 19.20
C GLY A 164 -1.57 -15.54 18.43
N THR A 165 -1.52 -15.78 17.11
CA THR A 165 -0.38 -15.41 16.25
C THR A 165 -0.23 -13.88 16.18
N THR A 166 -1.35 -13.18 16.04
CA THR A 166 -1.35 -11.71 16.03
C THR A 166 -0.91 -11.13 17.36
N LEU A 167 -1.31 -11.73 18.50
CA LEU A 167 -0.88 -11.30 19.84
C LEU A 167 0.64 -11.43 20.04
N HIS A 168 1.28 -12.49 19.54
CA HIS A 168 2.75 -12.61 19.61
C HIS A 168 3.42 -11.42 18.90
N LYS A 169 2.98 -11.09 17.68
CA LYS A 169 3.49 -9.92 16.93
C LYS A 169 3.28 -8.60 17.67
N VAL A 170 2.15 -8.46 18.38
CA VAL A 170 1.85 -7.27 19.20
C VAL A 170 2.79 -7.20 20.41
N PHE A 171 3.04 -8.32 21.11
CA PHE A 171 3.97 -8.34 22.23
C PHE A 171 5.40 -8.05 21.81
N ASP A 172 5.86 -8.59 20.68
CA ASP A 172 7.18 -8.28 20.13
C ASP A 172 7.31 -6.78 19.87
N ARG A 173 6.30 -6.19 19.22
CA ARG A 173 6.26 -4.74 18.98
C ARG A 173 6.24 -3.91 20.26
N LEU A 174 5.49 -4.31 21.27
CA LEU A 174 5.45 -3.62 22.57
C LEU A 174 6.82 -3.70 23.27
N THR A 175 7.50 -4.83 23.16
CA THR A 175 8.85 -5.02 23.71
C THR A 175 9.87 -4.11 23.01
N GLU A 176 9.81 -4.03 21.68
CA GLU A 176 10.64 -3.09 20.89
C GLU A 176 10.40 -1.63 21.29
N LEU A 177 9.12 -1.23 21.44
CA LEU A 177 8.76 0.13 21.87
C LEU A 177 9.23 0.43 23.29
N ALA A 178 9.13 -0.52 24.20
CA ALA A 178 9.60 -0.36 25.60
C ALA A 178 11.12 -0.22 25.70
N GLN A 179 11.87 -0.78 24.76
CA GLN A 179 13.33 -0.70 24.68
C GLN A 179 13.83 0.50 23.86
N SER A 180 12.94 1.14 23.10
CA SER A 180 13.31 2.31 22.30
C SER A 180 13.19 3.59 23.11
N ASP A 181 14.18 4.49 23.00
CA ASP A 181 14.09 5.86 23.53
C ASP A 181 13.08 6.75 22.78
N SER A 182 12.37 6.19 21.80
CA SER A 182 11.39 6.93 21.02
C SER A 182 10.05 7.02 21.76
N LEU A 183 9.61 8.23 22.04
CA LEU A 183 8.31 8.51 22.68
C LEU A 183 7.10 8.25 21.75
N ILE A 184 7.32 7.94 20.46
CA ILE A 184 6.27 7.79 19.47
C ILE A 184 6.40 6.45 18.71
N PRO A 185 5.27 5.75 18.46
CA PRO A 185 5.28 4.44 17.80
C PRO A 185 5.49 4.50 16.30
N GLY A 186 5.21 5.65 15.66
CA GLY A 186 5.35 5.89 14.22
C GLY A 186 6.65 6.59 13.84
N LEU A 187 6.82 6.88 12.52
CA LEU A 187 7.89 7.74 12.06
C LEU A 187 7.60 9.18 12.48
N SER A 188 8.62 9.88 13.02
CA SER A 188 8.48 11.29 13.41
C SER A 188 8.30 12.18 12.19
N THR A 189 7.36 13.12 12.27
CA THR A 189 7.20 14.20 11.29
C THR A 189 8.34 15.22 11.35
N GLY A 190 9.09 15.26 12.47
CA GLY A 190 10.06 16.29 12.79
C GLY A 190 9.48 17.46 13.59
N LEU A 191 8.19 17.41 13.89
CA LEU A 191 7.44 18.41 14.64
C LEU A 191 6.91 17.73 15.92
N ARG A 192 7.54 18.01 17.08
CA ARG A 192 7.29 17.30 18.35
C ARG A 192 5.83 17.32 18.80
N ASP A 193 5.23 18.54 18.77
CA ASP A 193 3.87 18.71 19.25
C ASP A 193 2.86 17.98 18.34
N LEU A 194 3.14 17.95 17.02
CA LEU A 194 2.37 17.18 16.07
C LEU A 194 2.55 15.69 16.28
N ASP A 195 3.79 15.24 16.45
CA ASP A 195 4.12 13.83 16.68
C ASP A 195 3.41 13.28 17.93
N THR A 196 3.40 14.07 19.01
CA THR A 196 2.66 13.71 20.24
C THR A 196 1.16 13.60 19.98
N LYS A 197 0.61 14.47 19.12
CA LYS A 197 -0.82 14.49 18.83
C LYS A 197 -1.29 13.33 17.95
N ILE A 198 -0.47 12.96 16.93
CA ILE A 198 -0.83 11.92 15.96
C ILE A 198 -0.13 10.57 16.21
N ASN A 199 0.71 10.46 17.26
CA ASN A 199 1.58 9.31 17.54
C ASN A 199 2.57 8.99 16.41
N GLY A 200 3.00 10.02 15.66
CA GLY A 200 3.83 9.90 14.47
C GLY A 200 3.08 9.32 13.25
N LEU A 201 3.84 9.04 12.19
CA LEU A 201 3.31 8.46 10.96
C LEU A 201 3.32 6.94 11.07
N ASN A 202 2.14 6.33 11.21
CA ASN A 202 2.01 4.90 11.39
C ASN A 202 1.97 4.17 10.05
N LYS A 203 2.46 2.94 10.02
CA LYS A 203 2.39 2.07 8.84
C LYS A 203 0.94 1.86 8.42
N SER A 204 0.70 1.75 7.12
CA SER A 204 -0.63 1.52 6.52
C SER A 204 -1.64 2.65 6.71
N ASP A 205 -1.23 3.80 7.25
CA ASP A 205 -2.11 4.95 7.41
C ASP A 205 -2.16 5.82 6.15
N LEU A 206 -3.36 6.29 5.85
CA LEU A 206 -3.62 7.36 4.90
C LEU A 206 -3.86 8.66 5.66
N LEU A 207 -2.93 9.61 5.53
CA LEU A 207 -3.00 10.93 6.13
C LEU A 207 -3.39 11.95 5.07
N LEU A 208 -4.45 12.70 5.31
CA LEU A 208 -4.86 13.79 4.44
C LEU A 208 -4.39 15.12 5.02
N VAL A 209 -3.65 15.90 4.24
CA VAL A 209 -3.29 17.29 4.58
C VAL A 209 -3.99 18.22 3.61
N ALA A 210 -4.93 19.02 4.10
CA ALA A 210 -5.71 19.89 3.26
C ALA A 210 -5.55 21.37 3.67
N ALA A 211 -5.52 22.24 2.67
CA ALA A 211 -5.38 23.67 2.89
C ALA A 211 -5.91 24.49 1.71
N ARG A 212 -6.17 25.77 1.95
CA ARG A 212 -6.30 26.74 0.86
C ARG A 212 -4.93 27.04 0.23
N PRO A 213 -4.87 27.52 -1.03
CA PRO A 213 -3.63 27.93 -1.65
C PRO A 213 -2.82 28.89 -0.75
N ALA A 214 -1.51 28.86 -0.87
CA ALA A 214 -0.55 29.69 -0.13
C ALA A 214 -0.45 29.45 1.40
N MET A 215 -1.17 28.46 1.97
CA MET A 215 -1.04 28.08 3.39
C MET A 215 0.23 27.29 3.71
N GLY A 216 0.99 26.83 2.70
CA GLY A 216 2.23 26.07 2.88
C GLY A 216 2.06 24.55 2.82
N LYS A 217 0.96 24.03 2.24
CA LYS A 217 0.64 22.60 2.17
C LYS A 217 1.80 21.73 1.63
N SER A 218 2.34 22.05 0.45
CA SER A 218 3.45 21.30 -0.14
C SER A 218 4.74 21.44 0.68
N ALA A 219 5.01 22.64 1.23
CA ALA A 219 6.16 22.85 2.10
C ALA A 219 6.09 21.99 3.37
N PHE A 220 4.90 21.87 3.98
CA PHE A 220 4.68 21.02 5.15
C PHE A 220 4.99 19.55 4.85
N ALA A 221 4.48 19.03 3.75
CA ALA A 221 4.74 17.65 3.36
C ALA A 221 6.23 17.39 3.02
N LEU A 222 6.89 18.35 2.35
CA LEU A 222 8.32 18.27 2.05
C LEU A 222 9.17 18.31 3.31
N ASN A 223 8.83 19.14 4.31
CA ASN A 223 9.50 19.14 5.62
C ASN A 223 9.46 17.76 6.28
N ILE A 224 8.28 17.14 6.31
CA ILE A 224 8.11 15.80 6.85
C ILE A 224 8.96 14.80 6.05
N GLY A 225 8.93 14.89 4.71
CA GLY A 225 9.69 14.00 3.82
C GLY A 225 11.20 14.08 4.07
N ILE A 226 11.77 15.29 4.18
CA ILE A 226 13.19 15.49 4.50
C ILE A 226 13.53 14.86 5.85
N ASN A 227 12.69 15.11 6.88
CA ASN A 227 12.94 14.60 8.22
C ASN A 227 12.93 13.06 8.24
N VAL A 228 11.95 12.43 7.60
CA VAL A 228 11.89 10.96 7.51
C VAL A 228 13.11 10.40 6.78
N ALA A 229 13.49 10.98 5.63
CA ALA A 229 14.64 10.52 4.86
C ALA A 229 15.97 10.67 5.63
N LYS A 230 16.15 11.78 6.35
CA LYS A 230 17.38 12.06 7.12
C LYS A 230 17.47 11.23 8.41
N LYS A 231 16.42 11.24 9.21
CA LYS A 231 16.41 10.63 10.55
C LYS A 231 16.37 9.12 10.50
N TYR A 232 15.52 8.56 9.63
CA TYR A 232 15.27 7.11 9.58
C TYR A 232 16.01 6.42 8.45
N LYS A 233 16.70 7.15 7.57
CA LYS A 233 17.39 6.61 6.40
C LYS A 233 16.46 5.75 5.53
N LYS A 234 15.20 6.18 5.43
CA LYS A 234 14.15 5.53 4.64
C LYS A 234 14.00 6.21 3.29
N THR A 235 13.60 5.43 2.29
CA THR A 235 13.21 5.96 0.99
C THR A 235 11.90 6.74 1.12
N VAL A 236 11.87 7.97 0.62
CA VAL A 236 10.66 8.80 0.54
C VAL A 236 10.31 9.01 -0.93
N ALA A 237 9.14 8.53 -1.35
CA ALA A 237 8.62 8.71 -2.70
C ALA A 237 7.67 9.92 -2.75
N ILE A 238 7.96 10.88 -3.61
CA ILE A 238 7.18 12.10 -3.80
C ILE A 238 6.61 12.12 -5.21
N PHE A 239 5.29 12.06 -5.33
CA PHE A 239 4.55 12.21 -6.57
C PHE A 239 3.91 13.59 -6.60
N ASN A 240 4.36 14.44 -7.51
CA ASN A 240 3.86 15.81 -7.63
C ASN A 240 3.27 16.05 -9.02
N LEU A 241 1.98 16.39 -9.05
CA LEU A 241 1.22 16.61 -10.28
C LEU A 241 1.11 18.10 -10.65
N GLU A 242 1.59 18.99 -9.77
CA GLU A 242 1.48 20.45 -9.95
C GLU A 242 2.82 21.11 -10.28
N MET A 243 3.92 20.64 -9.69
CA MET A 243 5.24 21.25 -9.78
C MET A 243 6.27 20.33 -10.42
N SER A 244 7.23 20.90 -11.16
CA SER A 244 8.36 20.15 -11.71
C SER A 244 9.36 19.70 -10.64
N ARG A 245 10.19 18.69 -10.97
CA ARG A 245 11.26 18.19 -10.09
C ARG A 245 12.23 19.27 -9.67
N GLU A 246 12.56 20.20 -10.59
CA GLU A 246 13.48 21.31 -10.32
C GLU A 246 12.88 22.28 -9.30
N GLN A 247 11.57 22.57 -9.41
CA GLN A 247 10.88 23.43 -8.45
C GLN A 247 10.82 22.81 -7.06
N LEU A 248 10.59 21.50 -6.98
CA LEU A 248 10.64 20.76 -5.72
C LEU A 248 12.04 20.74 -5.13
N ALA A 249 13.07 20.47 -5.96
CA ALA A 249 14.47 20.48 -5.53
C ALA A 249 14.89 21.87 -5.00
N MET A 250 14.47 22.95 -5.64
CA MET A 250 14.72 24.30 -5.13
C MET A 250 14.06 24.54 -3.75
N ARG A 251 12.84 24.04 -3.53
CA ARG A 251 12.20 24.14 -2.21
C ARG A 251 12.90 23.31 -1.14
N LEU A 252 13.32 22.10 -1.49
CA LEU A 252 14.11 21.24 -0.60
C LEU A 252 15.45 21.89 -0.24
N LEU A 253 16.11 22.52 -1.21
CA LEU A 253 17.36 23.27 -0.98
C LEU A 253 17.14 24.51 -0.11
N ALA A 254 16.09 25.30 -0.35
CA ALA A 254 15.76 26.47 0.47
C ALA A 254 15.51 26.07 1.93
N ASN A 255 14.76 24.98 2.12
CA ASN A 255 14.46 24.42 3.43
C ASN A 255 15.72 23.97 4.18
N GLU A 256 16.59 23.20 3.52
CA GLU A 256 17.78 22.62 4.14
C GLU A 256 18.91 23.63 4.36
N SER A 257 19.06 24.60 3.44
CA SER A 257 20.14 25.60 3.50
C SER A 257 19.81 26.83 4.32
N PHE A 258 18.52 27.05 4.63
CA PHE A 258 18.02 28.33 5.18
C PHE A 258 18.40 29.53 4.29
N VAL A 259 18.42 29.33 2.97
CA VAL A 259 18.56 30.39 1.97
C VAL A 259 17.18 30.71 1.38
N GLU A 260 16.90 31.98 1.21
CA GLU A 260 15.59 32.44 0.72
C GLU A 260 15.28 31.87 -0.67
N LEU A 261 14.08 31.28 -0.83
CA LEU A 261 13.65 30.71 -2.10
C LEU A 261 13.69 31.72 -3.26
N GLN A 262 13.38 33.00 -2.98
CA GLN A 262 13.44 34.06 -3.98
C GLN A 262 14.86 34.32 -4.48
N LYS A 263 15.88 34.22 -3.62
CA LYS A 263 17.28 34.36 -4.00
C LYS A 263 17.73 33.16 -4.86
N LEU A 264 17.28 31.95 -4.53
CA LEU A 264 17.53 30.76 -5.36
C LEU A 264 16.93 30.93 -6.76
N ALA A 265 15.67 31.39 -6.84
CA ALA A 265 15.00 31.61 -8.12
C ALA A 265 15.67 32.68 -9.01
N THR A 266 16.30 33.69 -8.40
CA THR A 266 16.96 34.81 -9.13
C THR A 266 18.45 34.62 -9.31
N GLY A 267 19.07 33.62 -8.65
CA GLY A 267 20.50 33.36 -8.66
C GLY A 267 21.35 34.44 -7.96
N LYS A 268 20.71 35.38 -7.22
CA LYS A 268 21.40 36.45 -6.49
C LYS A 268 21.82 35.96 -5.11
N LEU A 269 22.96 35.29 -5.04
CA LEU A 269 23.47 34.63 -3.85
C LEU A 269 24.83 35.20 -3.44
N SER A 270 25.04 35.35 -2.13
CA SER A 270 26.38 35.66 -1.57
C SER A 270 27.26 34.44 -1.51
N GLU A 271 28.57 34.61 -1.31
CA GLU A 271 29.52 33.51 -1.15
C GLU A 271 29.17 32.58 0.04
N GLU A 272 28.67 33.17 1.13
CA GLU A 272 28.21 32.42 2.29
C GLU A 272 26.97 31.58 1.96
N GLU A 273 26.02 32.14 1.20
CA GLU A 273 24.82 31.42 0.78
C GLU A 273 25.16 30.28 -0.19
N TRP A 274 26.11 30.50 -1.10
CA TRP A 274 26.65 29.42 -1.94
C TRP A 274 27.26 28.28 -1.13
N THR A 275 28.02 28.60 -0.09
CA THR A 275 28.58 27.61 0.82
C THR A 275 27.50 26.79 1.53
N LYS A 276 26.45 27.47 2.06
CA LYS A 276 25.29 26.80 2.68
C LYS A 276 24.57 25.88 1.70
N LEU A 277 24.38 26.32 0.45
CA LEU A 277 23.76 25.52 -0.60
C LEU A 277 24.56 24.28 -0.97
N CYS A 278 25.90 24.39 -1.06
CA CYS A 278 26.75 23.23 -1.30
C CYS A 278 26.64 22.21 -0.17
N MET A 279 26.63 22.67 1.09
CA MET A 279 26.44 21.78 2.25
C MET A 279 25.05 21.11 2.25
N ALA A 280 24.00 21.87 1.99
CA ALA A 280 22.64 21.36 1.90
C ALA A 280 22.48 20.37 0.75
N SER A 281 23.07 20.66 -0.42
CA SER A 281 23.06 19.75 -1.56
C SER A 281 23.77 18.44 -1.24
N ALA A 282 24.92 18.49 -0.58
CA ALA A 282 25.62 17.29 -0.13
C ALA A 282 24.78 16.47 0.86
N ALA A 283 24.14 17.13 1.82
CA ALA A 283 23.26 16.48 2.80
C ALA A 283 22.03 15.82 2.15
N LEU A 284 21.36 16.52 1.24
CA LEU A 284 20.19 15.99 0.50
C LEU A 284 20.58 14.84 -0.44
N SER A 285 21.76 14.90 -1.08
CA SER A 285 22.25 13.84 -1.96
C SER A 285 22.53 12.52 -1.23
N GLN A 286 22.72 12.56 0.09
CA GLN A 286 22.86 11.37 0.94
C GLN A 286 21.50 10.79 1.38
N THR A 287 20.40 11.46 1.07
CA THR A 287 19.05 10.95 1.35
C THR A 287 18.49 10.21 0.14
N ASP A 288 17.62 9.23 0.39
CA ASP A 288 16.91 8.54 -0.69
C ASP A 288 15.51 9.14 -0.88
N ILE A 289 15.47 10.37 -1.41
CA ILE A 289 14.22 11.04 -1.82
C ILE A 289 14.07 10.84 -3.33
N ARG A 290 12.96 10.22 -3.73
CA ARG A 290 12.61 9.94 -5.13
C ARG A 290 11.44 10.81 -5.55
N ILE A 291 11.59 11.55 -6.65
CA ILE A 291 10.58 12.51 -7.13
C ILE A 291 10.07 12.07 -8.49
N ASP A 292 8.76 12.01 -8.62
CA ASP A 292 8.04 11.82 -9.88
C ASP A 292 7.10 13.01 -10.12
N ASP A 293 7.28 13.69 -11.26
CA ASP A 293 6.48 14.87 -11.67
C ASP A 293 5.58 14.59 -12.87
N ASN A 294 5.24 13.31 -13.10
CA ASN A 294 4.31 12.93 -14.16
C ASN A 294 2.87 13.35 -13.80
N PRO A 295 2.25 14.31 -14.54
CA PRO A 295 0.92 14.81 -14.21
C PRO A 295 -0.22 13.81 -14.50
N SER A 296 0.08 12.73 -15.23
CA SER A 296 -0.92 11.72 -15.64
C SER A 296 -0.83 10.43 -14.84
N VAL A 297 -0.12 10.43 -13.70
CA VAL A 297 0.08 9.23 -12.90
C VAL A 297 -1.22 8.77 -12.24
N THR A 298 -1.51 7.46 -12.30
CA THR A 298 -2.63 6.82 -11.60
C THR A 298 -2.18 6.21 -10.27
N VAL A 299 -3.13 5.85 -9.38
CA VAL A 299 -2.80 5.14 -8.13
C VAL A 299 -2.12 3.80 -8.40
N ALA A 300 -2.50 3.12 -9.48
CA ALA A 300 -1.89 1.86 -9.89
C ALA A 300 -0.41 2.05 -10.28
N ASP A 301 -0.10 3.11 -11.05
CA ASP A 301 1.28 3.46 -11.42
C ASP A 301 2.12 3.80 -10.18
N ILE A 302 1.56 4.60 -9.27
CA ILE A 302 2.23 4.94 -7.99
C ILE A 302 2.56 3.67 -7.23
N ASN A 303 1.58 2.78 -7.08
CA ASN A 303 1.75 1.50 -6.39
C ASN A 303 2.84 0.63 -7.05
N ALA A 304 2.81 0.50 -8.38
CA ALA A 304 3.80 -0.26 -9.14
C ALA A 304 5.22 0.30 -8.98
N LYS A 305 5.39 1.64 -9.02
CA LYS A 305 6.67 2.31 -8.79
C LYS A 305 7.16 2.12 -7.35
N CYS A 306 6.28 2.31 -6.37
CA CYS A 306 6.61 2.17 -4.95
C CYS A 306 7.03 0.74 -4.57
N ARG A 307 6.44 -0.28 -5.17
CA ARG A 307 6.82 -1.69 -4.93
C ARG A 307 8.25 -2.04 -5.37
N ARG A 308 8.82 -1.27 -6.29
CA ARG A 308 10.20 -1.45 -6.78
C ARG A 308 11.23 -0.76 -5.90
N LEU A 309 10.79 0.09 -4.94
CA LEU A 309 11.67 0.81 -4.04
C LEU A 309 12.00 -0.05 -2.82
N GLU A 310 13.27 -0.20 -2.56
CA GLU A 310 13.75 -0.83 -1.34
C GLU A 310 13.62 0.15 -0.16
N ASN A 311 13.37 -0.37 1.04
CA ASN A 311 13.33 0.38 2.28
C ASN A 311 12.39 1.59 2.27
N LEU A 312 11.27 1.52 1.50
CA LEU A 312 10.26 2.58 1.44
C LEU A 312 9.72 2.89 2.83
N GLY A 313 9.70 4.17 3.21
CA GLY A 313 9.25 4.65 4.51
C GLY A 313 8.05 5.59 4.46
N LEU A 314 7.91 6.35 3.36
CA LEU A 314 6.85 7.35 3.22
C LEU A 314 6.53 7.58 1.75
N VAL A 315 5.24 7.74 1.45
CA VAL A 315 4.76 8.21 0.14
C VAL A 315 4.04 9.55 0.33
N ILE A 316 4.39 10.53 -0.51
CA ILE A 316 3.77 11.87 -0.53
C ILE A 316 3.15 12.09 -1.91
N ILE A 317 1.88 12.52 -1.97
CA ILE A 317 1.15 12.77 -3.21
C ILE A 317 0.60 14.20 -3.19
N ASP A 318 1.07 15.05 -4.11
CA ASP A 318 0.63 16.45 -4.26
C ASP A 318 0.04 16.68 -5.65
N TYR A 319 -1.25 16.80 -5.85
CA TYR A 319 -2.37 16.68 -4.96
C TYR A 319 -3.50 15.86 -5.61
N LEU A 320 -4.35 15.30 -4.80
CA LEU A 320 -5.35 14.30 -5.14
C LEU A 320 -6.29 14.71 -6.27
N GLN A 321 -6.74 15.97 -6.32
CA GLN A 321 -7.72 16.43 -7.31
C GLN A 321 -7.17 16.51 -8.74
N LEU A 322 -5.85 16.38 -8.96
CA LEU A 322 -5.25 16.30 -10.30
C LEU A 322 -5.13 14.86 -10.81
N MET A 323 -5.29 13.86 -9.93
CA MET A 323 -5.19 12.46 -10.34
C MET A 323 -6.34 12.07 -11.26
N GLN A 324 -6.01 11.21 -12.23
CA GLN A 324 -6.99 10.61 -13.13
C GLN A 324 -7.56 9.34 -12.52
N GLY A 325 -8.89 9.17 -12.63
CA GLY A 325 -9.56 7.91 -12.27
C GLY A 325 -9.23 6.81 -13.30
N SER A 326 -9.26 5.56 -12.87
CA SER A 326 -8.97 4.38 -13.69
C SER A 326 -10.04 4.05 -14.75
N GLY A 327 -11.07 4.89 -14.93
CA GLY A 327 -12.18 4.67 -15.84
C GLY A 327 -12.17 5.60 -17.05
N TYR A 328 -12.19 5.04 -18.26
CA TYR A 328 -12.47 5.76 -19.50
C TYR A 328 -13.93 6.24 -19.51
N GLY A 329 -14.16 7.51 -19.19
CA GLY A 329 -15.47 8.14 -19.30
C GLY A 329 -15.38 9.66 -19.24
N LYS A 330 -15.47 10.33 -20.39
CA LYS A 330 -15.47 11.81 -20.54
C LYS A 330 -16.77 12.48 -20.05
N ASN A 331 -17.42 11.99 -19.02
CA ASN A 331 -18.60 12.65 -18.47
C ASN A 331 -18.27 13.25 -17.11
N SER A 332 -18.22 14.57 -17.06
CA SER A 332 -17.93 15.42 -15.91
C SER A 332 -18.96 15.33 -14.75
N GLU A 333 -19.90 14.42 -14.78
CA GLU A 333 -21.02 14.37 -13.83
C GLU A 333 -20.71 13.68 -12.51
N ASN A 334 -19.50 13.08 -12.32
CA ASN A 334 -19.22 12.33 -11.10
C ASN A 334 -17.82 12.54 -10.52
N ARG A 335 -17.34 13.78 -10.45
CA ARG A 335 -16.02 14.07 -9.84
C ARG A 335 -15.94 13.56 -8.38
N VAL A 336 -17.03 13.63 -7.64
CA VAL A 336 -17.11 13.12 -6.27
C VAL A 336 -16.88 11.60 -6.22
N THR A 337 -17.46 10.86 -7.18
CA THR A 337 -17.27 9.40 -7.28
C THR A 337 -15.82 9.05 -7.60
N VAL A 338 -15.22 9.73 -8.58
CA VAL A 338 -13.82 9.51 -8.99
C VAL A 338 -12.86 9.78 -7.83
N VAL A 339 -13.07 10.88 -7.09
CA VAL A 339 -12.28 11.23 -5.92
C VAL A 339 -12.43 10.17 -4.82
N GLY A 340 -13.63 9.61 -4.64
CA GLY A 340 -13.89 8.52 -3.70
C GLY A 340 -13.16 7.22 -4.09
N GLU A 341 -13.17 6.86 -5.37
CA GLU A 341 -12.43 5.69 -5.88
C GLU A 341 -10.92 5.84 -5.68
N ILE A 342 -10.37 7.03 -5.98
CA ILE A 342 -8.95 7.34 -5.76
C ILE A 342 -8.62 7.22 -4.27
N SER A 343 -9.43 7.81 -3.38
CA SER A 343 -9.22 7.77 -1.93
C SER A 343 -9.16 6.33 -1.41
N ARG A 344 -10.14 5.52 -1.78
CA ARG A 344 -10.18 4.11 -1.41
C ARG A 344 -8.97 3.35 -1.95
N SER A 345 -8.56 3.60 -3.19
CA SER A 345 -7.39 2.99 -3.81
C SER A 345 -6.10 3.38 -3.10
N LEU A 346 -5.97 4.64 -2.66
CA LEU A 346 -4.83 5.11 -1.86
C LEU A 346 -4.76 4.43 -0.49
N LYS A 347 -5.92 4.21 0.17
CA LYS A 347 -5.96 3.46 1.45
C LYS A 347 -5.57 2.00 1.27
N ILE A 348 -6.01 1.37 0.18
CA ILE A 348 -5.60 0.00 -0.17
C ILE A 348 -4.09 -0.04 -0.40
N MET A 349 -3.54 0.90 -1.18
CA MET A 349 -2.11 1.02 -1.46
C MET A 349 -1.29 1.19 -0.17
N ALA A 350 -1.72 2.05 0.75
CA ALA A 350 -1.04 2.23 2.04
C ALA A 350 -0.95 0.92 2.84
N LYS A 351 -2.04 0.11 2.84
CA LYS A 351 -2.07 -1.21 3.47
C LYS A 351 -1.16 -2.22 2.76
N GLU A 352 -1.20 -2.26 1.44
CA GLU A 352 -0.40 -3.20 0.64
C GLU A 352 1.10 -2.93 0.76
N LEU A 353 1.50 -1.66 0.72
CA LEU A 353 2.90 -1.24 0.87
C LEU A 353 3.36 -1.27 2.33
N ASN A 354 2.42 -1.29 3.29
CA ASN A 354 2.68 -1.22 4.73
C ASN A 354 3.52 0.02 5.12
N VAL A 355 3.23 1.17 4.50
CA VAL A 355 3.88 2.47 4.76
C VAL A 355 2.82 3.57 4.90
N PRO A 356 3.12 4.67 5.65
CA PRO A 356 2.27 5.84 5.65
C PRO A 356 2.23 6.51 4.28
N VAL A 357 1.03 6.98 3.91
CA VAL A 357 0.79 7.77 2.69
C VAL A 357 0.24 9.13 3.10
N ILE A 358 0.95 10.20 2.79
CA ILE A 358 0.47 11.58 2.93
C ILE A 358 -0.10 12.02 1.60
N CYS A 359 -1.40 12.29 1.57
CA CYS A 359 -2.09 12.81 0.40
C CYS A 359 -2.49 14.26 0.65
N LEU A 360 -2.11 15.15 -0.27
CA LEU A 360 -2.43 16.56 -0.18
C LEU A 360 -3.75 16.84 -0.91
N SER A 361 -4.55 17.77 -0.36
CA SER A 361 -5.84 18.15 -0.92
C SER A 361 -6.04 19.66 -0.85
N GLN A 362 -6.77 20.20 -1.81
CA GLN A 362 -7.15 21.61 -1.80
C GLN A 362 -8.56 21.77 -1.25
N LEU A 363 -8.75 22.73 -0.34
CA LEU A 363 -10.04 23.04 0.25
C LEU A 363 -10.93 23.88 -0.68
N SER A 364 -12.24 23.72 -0.52
CA SER A 364 -13.25 24.55 -1.19
C SER A 364 -13.09 26.03 -0.86
N ARG A 365 -13.48 26.92 -1.79
CA ARG A 365 -13.52 28.36 -1.56
C ARG A 365 -14.56 28.80 -0.52
N ALA A 366 -15.49 27.94 -0.17
CA ALA A 366 -16.52 28.22 0.83
C ALA A 366 -15.94 28.58 2.22
N VAL A 367 -14.73 28.09 2.54
CA VAL A 367 -14.01 28.48 3.77
C VAL A 367 -13.83 30.00 3.89
N GLU A 368 -13.55 30.69 2.76
CA GLU A 368 -13.25 32.12 2.73
C GLU A 368 -14.46 33.00 2.98
N SER A 369 -15.67 32.48 2.78
CA SER A 369 -16.94 33.20 3.01
C SER A 369 -17.41 33.20 4.46
N ARG A 370 -16.78 32.39 5.33
CA ARG A 370 -17.15 32.31 6.75
C ARG A 370 -16.44 33.41 7.56
N THR A 371 -17.04 33.78 8.71
CA THR A 371 -16.42 34.69 9.68
C THR A 371 -15.17 34.07 10.28
N ASP A 372 -15.27 32.81 10.76
CA ASP A 372 -14.11 32.00 11.14
C ASP A 372 -13.67 31.19 9.92
N LYS A 373 -12.49 31.51 9.42
CA LYS A 373 -11.88 30.90 8.24
C LYS A 373 -11.04 29.66 8.57
N ARG A 374 -11.08 29.18 9.82
CA ARG A 374 -10.48 27.88 10.18
C ARG A 374 -11.20 26.75 9.47
N PRO A 375 -10.47 25.90 8.76
CA PRO A 375 -11.08 24.78 8.04
C PRO A 375 -11.72 23.76 8.98
N ILE A 376 -12.81 23.15 8.51
CA ILE A 376 -13.53 22.04 9.17
C ILE A 376 -13.76 20.90 8.16
N LEU A 377 -14.12 19.70 8.63
CA LEU A 377 -14.27 18.51 7.78
C LEU A 377 -15.23 18.72 6.59
N SER A 378 -16.31 19.49 6.78
CA SER A 378 -17.25 19.79 5.70
C SER A 378 -16.65 20.63 4.55
N ASP A 379 -15.47 21.22 4.72
CA ASP A 379 -14.79 22.00 3.68
C ASP A 379 -14.08 21.11 2.65
N LEU A 380 -14.00 19.80 2.92
CA LEU A 380 -13.60 18.74 1.99
C LEU A 380 -14.70 18.39 0.98
N ARG A 381 -15.57 19.30 0.60
CA ARG A 381 -16.90 19.18 0.00
C ARG A 381 -17.03 18.26 -1.23
N GLU A 382 -16.00 18.08 -2.03
CA GLU A 382 -15.97 17.13 -3.16
C GLU A 382 -15.32 15.79 -2.76
N SER A 383 -15.00 15.63 -1.49
CA SER A 383 -14.12 14.60 -0.96
C SER A 383 -14.67 13.94 0.31
N GLY A 384 -15.99 13.88 0.50
CA GLY A 384 -16.59 13.22 1.68
C GLY A 384 -16.15 11.77 1.85
N ALA A 385 -15.86 11.07 0.74
CA ALA A 385 -15.30 9.72 0.78
C ALA A 385 -13.86 9.71 1.35
N ILE A 386 -13.06 10.74 1.08
CA ILE A 386 -11.68 10.84 1.60
C ILE A 386 -11.70 10.98 3.12
N GLU A 387 -12.66 11.73 3.67
CA GLU A 387 -12.83 11.83 5.11
C GLU A 387 -13.06 10.45 5.75
N GLN A 388 -13.84 9.59 5.10
CA GLN A 388 -14.12 8.25 5.62
C GLN A 388 -12.90 7.34 5.54
N ASP A 389 -12.17 7.35 4.43
CA ASP A 389 -11.05 6.46 4.15
C ASP A 389 -9.78 6.85 4.92
N ALA A 390 -9.52 8.16 5.09
CA ALA A 390 -8.35 8.65 5.78
C ALA A 390 -8.35 8.27 7.28
N ASP A 391 -7.19 7.88 7.79
CA ASP A 391 -6.99 7.60 9.22
C ASP A 391 -6.81 8.90 10.02
N SER A 392 -6.14 9.89 9.40
CA SER A 392 -5.99 11.23 9.97
C SER A 392 -6.26 12.29 8.92
N VAL A 393 -6.92 13.36 9.33
CA VAL A 393 -7.18 14.55 8.50
C VAL A 393 -6.62 15.78 9.23
N MET A 394 -5.74 16.48 8.56
CA MET A 394 -5.08 17.67 9.07
C MET A 394 -5.36 18.87 8.15
N PHE A 395 -5.67 20.01 8.73
CA PHE A 395 -5.82 21.27 8.02
C PHE A 395 -4.70 22.22 8.40
N LEU A 396 -4.18 22.96 7.40
CA LEU A 396 -3.26 24.06 7.64
C LEU A 396 -4.00 25.37 7.51
N TYR A 397 -3.83 26.21 8.53
CA TYR A 397 -4.40 27.54 8.61
C TYR A 397 -3.37 28.54 9.09
N ARG A 398 -3.39 29.74 8.51
CA ARG A 398 -2.54 30.86 8.92
C ARG A 398 -3.40 32.11 9.01
N ASP A 399 -3.52 32.65 10.23
CA ASP A 399 -4.36 33.84 10.49
C ASP A 399 -3.81 35.09 9.76
N GLU A 400 -2.50 35.27 9.76
CA GLU A 400 -1.82 36.38 9.08
C GLU A 400 -2.14 36.52 7.58
N TYR A 401 -2.54 35.42 6.93
CA TYR A 401 -2.90 35.41 5.51
C TYR A 401 -4.24 36.10 5.26
N TYR A 402 -5.16 36.02 6.20
CA TYR A 402 -6.49 36.63 6.11
C TYR A 402 -6.63 37.92 6.88
N ASN A 403 -5.77 38.16 7.86
CA ASN A 403 -5.80 39.28 8.77
C ASN A 403 -4.41 39.93 8.86
N GLU A 404 -4.21 41.05 8.18
CA GLU A 404 -2.93 41.79 8.18
C GLU A 404 -2.52 42.28 9.59
N ASN A 405 -3.51 42.47 10.47
CA ASN A 405 -3.31 42.89 11.86
C ASN A 405 -3.25 41.74 12.85
N SER A 406 -3.03 40.50 12.36
CA SER A 406 -2.92 39.31 13.21
C SER A 406 -1.80 39.46 14.25
N GLU A 407 -2.10 39.14 15.50
CA GLU A 407 -1.12 39.04 16.58
C GLU A 407 -0.23 37.79 16.43
N GLU A 408 -0.67 36.82 15.64
CA GLU A 408 0.02 35.53 15.41
C GLU A 408 0.80 35.54 14.09
N LYS A 409 1.71 36.48 13.89
CA LYS A 409 2.57 36.55 12.70
C LYS A 409 3.57 35.39 12.69
N GLY A 410 3.71 34.74 11.53
CA GLY A 410 4.58 33.58 11.35
C GLY A 410 4.09 32.33 12.08
N VAL A 411 2.83 32.30 12.54
CA VAL A 411 2.23 31.13 13.16
C VAL A 411 1.34 30.42 12.15
N ALA A 412 1.52 29.10 12.04
CA ALA A 412 0.62 28.21 11.32
C ALA A 412 -0.07 27.26 12.31
N GLU A 413 -1.36 27.10 12.17
CA GLU A 413 -2.11 26.08 12.92
C GLU A 413 -2.22 24.83 12.06
N CYS A 414 -1.76 23.68 12.59
CA CYS A 414 -2.06 22.36 12.07
C CYS A 414 -3.25 21.80 12.87
N ILE A 415 -4.43 21.84 12.27
CA ILE A 415 -5.68 21.41 12.91
C ILE A 415 -5.89 19.94 12.58
N VAL A 416 -5.67 19.05 13.55
CA VAL A 416 -5.97 17.62 13.45
C VAL A 416 -7.48 17.45 13.67
N ALA A 417 -8.24 17.38 12.59
CA ALA A 417 -9.70 17.32 12.62
C ALA A 417 -10.24 15.89 12.74
N LYS A 418 -9.47 14.91 12.29
CA LYS A 418 -9.73 13.48 12.45
C LYS A 418 -8.44 12.76 12.79
N ASN A 419 -8.48 11.85 13.77
CA ASN A 419 -7.37 10.99 14.13
C ASN A 419 -7.87 9.66 14.69
N ARG A 420 -7.55 8.53 14.01
CA ARG A 420 -7.94 7.20 14.49
C ARG A 420 -7.06 6.68 15.61
N HIS A 421 -5.85 7.26 15.76
CA HIS A 421 -4.82 6.76 16.69
C HIS A 421 -4.60 7.68 17.88
N GLY A 422 -5.38 8.75 18.04
CA GLY A 422 -5.19 9.71 19.12
C GLY A 422 -6.26 10.79 19.14
N GLU A 423 -5.92 11.90 19.79
CA GLU A 423 -6.83 13.02 19.97
C GLU A 423 -6.86 13.95 18.75
N THR A 424 -7.98 14.64 18.58
CA THR A 424 -8.11 15.78 17.67
C THR A 424 -7.69 17.08 18.35
N GLY A 425 -7.50 18.14 17.59
CA GLY A 425 -7.17 19.47 18.12
C GLY A 425 -6.15 20.21 17.26
N ALA A 426 -5.81 21.42 17.62
CA ALA A 426 -4.87 22.26 16.88
C ALA A 426 -3.48 22.24 17.53
N VAL A 427 -2.45 22.21 16.68
CA VAL A 427 -1.04 22.36 17.03
C VAL A 427 -0.54 23.63 16.37
N LYS A 428 0.08 24.54 17.15
CA LYS A 428 0.67 25.77 16.63
C LYS A 428 2.13 25.54 16.26
N LEU A 429 2.45 25.82 15.01
CA LEU A 429 3.78 25.67 14.42
C LEU A 429 4.33 27.04 14.03
N GLN A 430 5.65 27.19 14.03
CA GLN A 430 6.33 28.35 13.46
C GLN A 430 6.43 28.18 11.94
N TRP A 431 5.89 29.12 11.19
CA TRP A 431 6.05 29.20 9.74
C TRP A 431 7.13 30.21 9.36
N ILE A 432 8.12 29.78 8.60
CA ILE A 432 9.22 30.60 8.10
C ILE A 432 9.14 30.62 6.58
N GLY A 433 8.29 31.51 6.06
CA GLY A 433 7.89 31.53 4.65
C GLY A 433 9.04 31.71 3.67
N GLN A 434 10.05 32.51 4.01
CA GLN A 434 11.24 32.75 3.17
C GLN A 434 12.02 31.45 2.88
N TYR A 435 12.03 30.49 3.81
CA TYR A 435 12.71 29.20 3.68
C TYR A 435 11.76 28.04 3.41
N GLN A 436 10.46 28.33 3.29
CA GLN A 436 9.41 27.29 3.11
C GLN A 436 9.46 26.20 4.20
N THR A 437 9.68 26.63 5.46
CA THR A 437 9.95 25.72 6.58
C THR A 437 8.92 25.86 7.66
N PHE A 438 8.50 24.70 8.23
CA PHE A 438 7.76 24.62 9.48
C PHE A 438 8.71 24.14 10.59
N ALA A 439 8.56 24.68 11.78
CA ALA A 439 9.33 24.30 12.97
C ALA A 439 8.43 24.23 14.19
N ASP A 440 8.89 23.56 15.23
CA ASP A 440 8.25 23.63 16.55
C ASP A 440 8.28 25.06 17.08
N ARG A 441 7.21 25.46 17.74
CA ARG A 441 7.18 26.75 18.42
C ARG A 441 7.83 26.60 19.79
N GLU A 442 8.88 27.37 20.07
CA GLU A 442 9.44 27.43 21.42
C GLU A 442 8.42 28.05 22.38
N TRP A 443 7.95 27.27 23.34
CA TRP A 443 7.22 27.79 24.49
C TRP A 443 8.22 28.51 25.39
N LYS A 444 8.26 29.84 25.31
CA LYS A 444 8.81 30.59 26.44
C LYS A 444 7.84 30.36 27.61
N HIS A 445 8.27 29.66 28.63
CA HIS A 445 7.58 29.67 29.91
C HIS A 445 7.44 31.14 30.29
N ALA A 446 6.21 31.62 30.30
CA ALA A 446 5.90 32.87 30.98
C ALA A 446 6.11 32.57 32.48
N GLU A 447 7.16 33.18 33.03
CA GLU A 447 7.36 33.28 34.47
C GLU A 447 6.20 34.02 35.14
#